data_94fa191de6f83443045079fd4b175faf
#
_entry.id   94fa191de6f83443045079fd4b175faf
#
_cell.length_a   1.000
_cell.length_b   1.000
_cell.length_c   1.000
_cell.angle_alpha   90.00
_cell.angle_beta   90.00
_cell.angle_gamma   90.00
#
_symmetry.space_group_name_H-M   'P 1'
#
loop_
_entity.id
_entity.type
_entity.pdbx_description
1 polymer ?
#
loop_
_entity_poly.entity_id
_entity_poly.type
_entity_poly.pdbx_seq_one_letter_code
_entity_poly.pdbx_strand_id
1 'polypeptide(L)'
;MTTTPRLPLLLACALGAAALGVALVPALVIAQSGATALAPDKARISDPVIQADYDGYLALQERIKALNDGGRRVADYHLSKAQCWLDVSFHEYTRNDRGPFPQAALTESEKLVVAMEQGVSPLPTDTPLVGEAVMLRPDLWERARALRGEEGFQCAAQKTACAEVELVHAGNEHAQQQWRHAKPYVQKAEDLLAQASSEAASCRAAAVPAVVPATVAVRQNWFGVEVVFAFDRHGVADIRPASRAQLDALAERLKRDGLVVESIDLVGHADRLNSTGSGDYNQRLSEKRVATVRDELVRLGVDPQRIRTEARGDGTPVVDCDGRGLSRAALQECLLPNRRVDVQVRTRSP
;
A
#
# COMPACT_ATOMS: atom_id res chain seq x y z
N MET A 1 -12.45 45.25 85.86
CA MET A 1 -13.36 44.52 86.80
C MET A 1 -13.99 43.45 85.95
N THR A 2 -13.48 42.22 86.05
CA THR A 2 -14.21 41.03 86.54
C THR A 2 -15.23 40.52 85.48
N THR A 3 -15.30 39.36 85.03
CA THR A 3 -14.81 38.01 85.35
C THR A 3 -15.39 37.08 84.32
N THR A 4 -14.66 36.09 83.85
CA THR A 4 -15.14 34.86 83.24
C THR A 4 -15.97 34.05 84.22
N PRO A 5 -16.83 33.09 83.78
CA PRO A 5 -16.38 31.70 83.59
C PRO A 5 -17.12 30.82 82.53
N ARG A 6 -16.32 29.94 81.95
CA ARG A 6 -16.39 28.46 81.79
C ARG A 6 -17.71 27.71 81.53
N LEU A 7 -17.69 26.98 80.44
CA LEU A 7 -18.08 25.61 80.06
C LEU A 7 -18.96 24.77 80.97
N PRO A 8 -19.79 23.74 80.46
CA PRO A 8 -19.24 22.54 79.82
C PRO A 8 -20.11 22.00 78.66
N LEU A 9 -19.43 21.43 77.74
CA LEU A 9 -19.38 20.06 77.16
C LEU A 9 -20.65 19.17 77.38
N LEU A 10 -21.27 18.77 76.24
CA LEU A 10 -21.90 17.49 76.13
C LEU A 10 -21.80 16.94 74.72
N LEU A 11 -21.24 15.76 74.69
CA LEU A 11 -20.91 14.86 73.60
C LEU A 11 -22.19 14.17 73.09
N ALA A 12 -22.43 14.14 71.78
CA ALA A 12 -23.32 13.18 71.17
C ALA A 12 -22.70 12.64 69.89
N CYS A 13 -22.30 11.39 69.97
CA CYS A 13 -21.83 10.59 68.80
C CYS A 13 -23.02 10.30 67.88
N ALA A 14 -22.86 10.63 66.58
CA ALA A 14 -23.66 10.02 65.52
C ALA A 14 -22.73 9.42 64.48
N LEU A 15 -22.71 8.09 64.47
CA LEU A 15 -22.04 7.28 63.46
C LEU A 15 -22.79 7.39 62.14
N GLY A 16 -22.22 8.13 61.18
CA GLY A 16 -22.67 8.13 59.78
C GLY A 16 -21.66 7.37 58.94
N ALA A 17 -22.05 6.19 58.50
CA ALA A 17 -21.26 5.40 57.53
C ALA A 17 -21.25 6.09 56.16
N ALA A 18 -20.14 6.71 55.80
CA ALA A 18 -19.93 7.20 54.45
C ALA A 18 -19.39 6.07 53.57
N ALA A 19 -20.23 5.55 52.69
CA ALA A 19 -19.82 4.64 51.63
C ALA A 19 -18.96 5.45 50.60
N LEU A 20 -17.67 5.21 50.59
CA LEU A 20 -16.78 5.67 49.53
C LEU A 20 -17.04 4.86 48.25
N GLY A 21 -17.85 5.41 47.35
CA GLY A 21 -17.96 4.95 45.99
C GLY A 21 -16.68 5.30 45.24
N VAL A 22 -15.80 4.32 45.06
CA VAL A 22 -14.66 4.45 44.14
C VAL A 22 -15.21 4.43 42.71
N ALA A 23 -15.37 5.59 42.10
CA ALA A 23 -15.61 5.70 40.68
C ALA A 23 -14.35 5.24 39.96
N LEU A 24 -14.34 4.04 39.36
CA LEU A 24 -13.39 3.65 38.37
C LEU A 24 -13.57 4.57 37.16
N VAL A 25 -12.79 5.62 37.07
CA VAL A 25 -12.56 6.36 35.83
C VAL A 25 -11.69 5.45 34.94
N PRO A 26 -12.16 5.00 33.75
CA PRO A 26 -11.27 4.31 32.85
C PRO A 26 -10.15 5.30 32.49
N ALA A 27 -8.94 4.96 32.86
CA ALA A 27 -7.76 5.69 32.38
C ALA A 27 -7.75 5.53 30.85
N LEU A 28 -8.13 6.60 30.17
CA LEU A 28 -7.86 6.74 28.74
C LEU A 28 -6.33 6.72 28.64
N VAL A 29 -5.76 5.56 28.25
CA VAL A 29 -4.39 5.47 27.82
C VAL A 29 -4.35 6.23 26.50
N ILE A 30 -4.09 7.53 26.57
CA ILE A 30 -3.64 8.31 25.44
C ILE A 30 -2.27 7.71 25.13
N ALA A 31 -2.21 6.80 24.17
CA ALA A 31 -0.94 6.41 23.57
C ALA A 31 -0.31 7.71 23.08
N GLN A 32 0.67 8.21 23.80
CA GLN A 32 1.56 9.23 23.29
C GLN A 32 2.24 8.58 22.09
N SER A 33 1.83 8.97 20.89
CA SER A 33 2.55 8.68 19.66
C SER A 33 3.88 9.48 19.75
N GLY A 34 4.80 8.97 20.53
CA GLY A 34 6.19 9.43 20.45
C GLY A 34 6.67 9.08 19.03
N ALA A 35 7.38 10.01 18.41
CA ALA A 35 7.95 9.78 17.09
C ALA A 35 8.74 8.45 17.08
N THR A 36 8.58 7.66 16.03
CA THR A 36 9.29 6.40 15.85
C THR A 36 10.80 6.69 15.82
N ALA A 37 11.50 6.29 16.86
CA ALA A 37 12.93 6.53 17.01
C ALA A 37 13.70 5.22 16.80
N LEU A 38 14.58 5.22 15.79
CA LEU A 38 15.52 4.12 15.58
C LEU A 38 16.57 4.09 16.69
N ALA A 39 17.01 2.92 17.03
CA ALA A 39 18.12 2.75 17.97
C ALA A 39 19.39 3.46 17.47
N PRO A 40 20.24 3.99 18.34
CA PRO A 40 21.52 4.53 17.94
C PRO A 40 22.34 3.51 17.14
N ASP A 41 23.09 3.96 16.15
CA ASP A 41 23.87 3.12 15.24
C ASP A 41 24.75 2.10 15.96
N LYS A 42 25.37 2.50 17.07
CA LYS A 42 26.22 1.63 17.90
C LYS A 42 25.45 0.54 18.64
N ALA A 43 24.16 0.71 18.85
CA ALA A 43 23.29 -0.26 19.49
C ALA A 43 22.71 -1.28 18.50
N ARG A 44 22.71 -0.99 17.19
CA ARG A 44 22.18 -1.86 16.12
C ARG A 44 23.11 -3.04 15.79
N ILE A 45 23.55 -3.74 16.82
CA ILE A 45 24.46 -4.89 16.71
C ILE A 45 23.89 -6.18 17.34
N SER A 46 22.71 -6.09 17.93
CA SER A 46 22.03 -7.24 18.54
C SER A 46 20.65 -7.44 17.91
N ASP A 47 20.26 -8.70 17.73
CA ASP A 47 18.98 -9.08 17.15
C ASP A 47 17.77 -8.42 17.83
N PRO A 48 17.68 -8.33 19.18
CA PRO A 48 16.55 -7.68 19.83
C PRO A 48 16.41 -6.18 19.49
N VAL A 49 17.53 -5.47 19.34
CA VAL A 49 17.53 -4.04 18.99
C VAL A 49 17.10 -3.84 17.54
N ILE A 50 17.65 -4.67 16.64
CA ILE A 50 17.27 -4.63 15.22
C ILE A 50 15.79 -4.99 15.05
N GLN A 51 15.29 -5.98 15.81
CA GLN A 51 13.88 -6.36 15.76
C GLN A 51 12.98 -5.24 16.26
N ALA A 52 13.35 -4.52 17.32
CA ALA A 52 12.58 -3.37 17.81
C ALA A 52 12.50 -2.24 16.77
N ASP A 53 13.58 -1.96 16.04
CA ASP A 53 13.56 -1.01 14.93
C ASP A 53 12.64 -1.49 13.80
N TYR A 54 12.68 -2.77 13.44
CA TYR A 54 11.77 -3.36 12.43
C TYR A 54 10.31 -3.27 12.84
N ASP A 55 10.01 -3.53 14.11
CA ASP A 55 8.64 -3.40 14.64
C ASP A 55 8.15 -1.95 14.53
N GLY A 56 9.03 -0.96 14.71
CA GLY A 56 8.74 0.45 14.47
C GLY A 56 8.40 0.76 13.00
N TYR A 57 9.18 0.22 12.06
CA TYR A 57 8.89 0.34 10.62
C TYR A 57 7.54 -0.30 10.26
N LEU A 58 7.26 -1.51 10.76
CA LEU A 58 5.99 -2.19 10.54
C LEU A 58 4.81 -1.42 11.12
N ALA A 59 4.95 -0.85 12.33
CA ALA A 59 3.90 -0.05 12.95
C ALA A 59 3.54 1.19 12.10
N LEU A 60 4.54 1.88 11.54
CA LEU A 60 4.28 3.02 10.66
C LEU A 60 3.67 2.57 9.32
N GLN A 61 4.10 1.43 8.77
CA GLN A 61 3.49 0.85 7.57
C GLN A 61 2.01 0.53 7.77
N GLU A 62 1.64 -0.03 8.93
CA GLU A 62 0.22 -0.31 9.24
C GLU A 62 -0.60 0.97 9.36
N ARG A 63 -0.04 2.07 9.87
CA ARG A 63 -0.71 3.38 9.91
C ARG A 63 -0.95 3.94 8.51
N ILE A 64 0.03 3.83 7.60
CA ILE A 64 -0.12 4.21 6.18
C ILE A 64 -1.23 3.36 5.53
N LYS A 65 -1.22 2.06 5.79
CA LYS A 65 -2.27 1.15 5.29
C LYS A 65 -3.64 1.54 5.84
N ALA A 66 -3.76 1.84 7.12
CA ALA A 66 -5.02 2.25 7.75
C ALA A 66 -5.60 3.53 7.13
N LEU A 67 -4.77 4.50 6.74
CA LEU A 67 -5.18 5.68 5.99
C LEU A 67 -5.77 5.32 4.61
N ASN A 68 -5.18 4.34 3.93
CA ASN A 68 -5.73 3.84 2.67
C ASN A 68 -7.04 3.08 2.86
N ASP A 69 -7.12 2.19 3.85
CA ASP A 69 -8.34 1.46 4.20
C ASP A 69 -9.47 2.43 4.62
N GLY A 70 -9.11 3.57 5.22
CA GLY A 70 -10.01 4.68 5.58
C GLY A 70 -10.48 5.52 4.39
N GLY A 71 -10.07 5.17 3.15
CA GLY A 71 -10.57 5.79 1.92
C GLY A 71 -9.61 6.76 1.23
N ARG A 72 -8.41 7.02 1.79
CA ARG A 72 -7.39 7.79 1.06
C ARG A 72 -6.81 6.94 -0.07
N ARG A 73 -6.80 7.47 -1.29
CA ARG A 73 -6.34 6.71 -2.46
C ARG A 73 -4.86 6.36 -2.33
N VAL A 74 -4.47 5.15 -2.73
CA VAL A 74 -3.04 4.74 -2.79
C VAL A 74 -2.20 5.73 -3.60
N ALA A 75 -2.74 6.24 -4.71
CA ALA A 75 -2.06 7.22 -5.55
C ALA A 75 -2.23 8.69 -5.07
N ASP A 76 -2.69 8.92 -3.82
CA ASP A 76 -2.69 10.26 -3.22
C ASP A 76 -1.24 10.74 -3.05
N TYR A 77 -0.99 12.00 -3.35
CA TYR A 77 0.37 12.57 -3.29
C TYR A 77 1.03 12.43 -1.91
N HIS A 78 0.29 12.75 -0.84
CA HIS A 78 0.84 12.75 0.51
C HIS A 78 0.98 11.33 1.07
N LEU A 79 0.01 10.45 0.78
CA LEU A 79 0.11 9.05 1.18
C LEU A 79 1.29 8.36 0.48
N SER A 80 1.43 8.59 -0.82
CA SER A 80 2.56 8.06 -1.59
C SER A 80 3.89 8.63 -1.11
N LYS A 81 3.94 9.93 -0.79
CA LYS A 81 5.15 10.57 -0.27
C LYS A 81 5.57 9.99 1.07
N ALA A 82 4.59 9.76 1.98
CA ALA A 82 4.85 9.11 3.25
C ALA A 82 5.41 7.69 3.05
N GLN A 83 4.81 6.91 2.14
CA GLN A 83 5.30 5.58 1.80
C GLN A 83 6.72 5.64 1.23
N CYS A 84 7.00 6.51 0.26
CA CYS A 84 8.33 6.60 -0.35
C CYS A 84 9.40 7.05 0.67
N TRP A 85 9.08 7.92 1.61
CA TRP A 85 9.98 8.25 2.73
C TRP A 85 10.25 7.05 3.64
N LEU A 86 9.22 6.26 3.95
CA LEU A 86 9.36 5.03 4.72
C LEU A 86 10.27 4.04 3.99
N ASP A 87 10.04 3.85 2.68
CA ASP A 87 10.78 2.90 1.85
C ASP A 87 12.27 3.26 1.75
N VAL A 88 12.61 4.52 1.51
CA VAL A 88 14.03 4.93 1.43
C VAL A 88 14.71 4.88 2.79
N SER A 89 13.99 5.20 3.88
CA SER A 89 14.50 5.02 5.24
C SER A 89 14.83 3.56 5.52
N PHE A 90 13.89 2.66 5.25
CA PHE A 90 14.07 1.23 5.47
C PHE A 90 15.16 0.64 4.58
N HIS A 91 15.23 1.08 3.33
CA HIS A 91 16.28 0.69 2.39
C HIS A 91 17.67 1.00 2.95
N GLU A 92 17.90 2.22 3.38
CA GLU A 92 19.20 2.62 3.92
C GLU A 92 19.49 1.97 5.28
N TYR A 93 18.47 1.82 6.14
CA TYR A 93 18.62 1.08 7.39
C TYR A 93 19.10 -0.35 7.14
N THR A 94 18.48 -1.07 6.19
CA THR A 94 18.83 -2.48 5.89
C THR A 94 20.17 -2.62 5.18
N ARG A 95 20.65 -1.58 4.51
CA ARG A 95 22.02 -1.49 3.96
C ARG A 95 23.07 -1.12 5.00
N ASN A 96 22.65 -0.99 6.25
CA ASN A 96 23.52 -0.61 7.37
C ASN A 96 24.09 0.82 7.23
N ASP A 97 23.29 1.75 6.67
CA ASP A 97 23.63 3.18 6.76
C ASP A 97 23.58 3.59 8.23
N ARG A 98 24.72 4.05 8.74
CA ARG A 98 24.90 4.51 10.12
C ARG A 98 24.82 6.02 10.23
N GLY A 99 24.57 6.72 9.13
CA GLY A 99 24.36 8.15 9.08
C GLY A 99 22.99 8.56 9.64
N PRO A 100 22.73 9.86 9.64
CA PRO A 100 21.45 10.39 10.14
C PRO A 100 20.27 10.17 9.21
N PHE A 101 20.51 9.75 7.95
CA PHE A 101 19.50 9.70 6.90
C PHE A 101 18.34 8.73 7.20
N PRO A 102 18.56 7.45 7.65
CA PRO A 102 17.44 6.56 7.91
C PRO A 102 16.44 7.15 8.91
N GLN A 103 16.92 7.70 10.03
CA GLN A 103 16.04 8.32 11.02
C GLN A 103 15.36 9.57 10.49
N ALA A 104 16.08 10.42 9.77
CA ALA A 104 15.52 11.65 9.23
C ALA A 104 14.42 11.38 8.19
N ALA A 105 14.61 10.42 7.29
CA ALA A 105 13.63 9.99 6.31
C ALA A 105 12.39 9.36 6.98
N LEU A 106 12.59 8.50 8.00
CA LEU A 106 11.51 7.94 8.80
C LEU A 106 10.67 9.04 9.46
N THR A 107 11.32 10.08 9.99
CA THR A 107 10.64 11.22 10.59
C THR A 107 9.78 11.99 9.58
N GLU A 108 10.24 12.17 8.34
CA GLU A 108 9.43 12.82 7.28
C GLU A 108 8.21 11.98 6.90
N SER A 109 8.35 10.64 6.83
CA SER A 109 7.21 9.74 6.65
C SER A 109 6.18 9.93 7.76
N GLU A 110 6.63 9.87 9.02
CA GLU A 110 5.74 9.95 10.18
C GLU A 110 5.05 11.32 10.29
N LYS A 111 5.74 12.42 9.99
CA LYS A 111 5.11 13.76 9.94
C LYS A 111 3.92 13.81 9.00
N LEU A 112 4.05 13.22 7.81
CA LEU A 112 2.95 13.17 6.85
C LEU A 112 1.82 12.27 7.33
N VAL A 113 2.13 11.10 7.91
CA VAL A 113 1.13 10.19 8.46
C VAL A 113 0.34 10.87 9.58
N VAL A 114 1.01 11.48 10.55
CA VAL A 114 0.37 12.22 11.66
C VAL A 114 -0.50 13.35 11.14
N ALA A 115 -0.02 14.13 10.17
CA ALA A 115 -0.80 15.23 9.59
C ALA A 115 -2.07 14.71 8.90
N MET A 116 -1.99 13.57 8.20
CA MET A 116 -3.15 12.95 7.56
C MET A 116 -4.15 12.38 8.58
N GLU A 117 -3.66 11.73 9.64
CA GLU A 117 -4.49 11.20 10.73
C GLU A 117 -5.24 12.30 11.48
N GLN A 118 -4.60 13.45 11.66
CA GLN A 118 -5.18 14.63 12.32
C GLN A 118 -6.08 15.46 11.40
N GLY A 119 -6.18 15.11 10.13
CA GLY A 119 -7.00 15.85 9.16
C GLY A 119 -6.47 17.26 8.87
N VAL A 120 -5.16 17.48 8.97
CA VAL A 120 -4.53 18.77 8.65
C VAL A 120 -4.85 19.16 7.20
N SER A 121 -5.24 20.41 6.99
CA SER A 121 -5.52 20.94 5.64
C SER A 121 -5.13 22.42 5.54
N PRO A 122 -4.35 22.83 4.53
CA PRO A 122 -3.70 21.97 3.53
C PRO A 122 -2.58 21.12 4.12
N LEU A 123 -2.35 19.94 3.53
CA LEU A 123 -1.18 19.12 3.88
C LEU A 123 0.10 19.72 3.29
N PRO A 124 1.25 19.59 3.98
CA PRO A 124 2.52 20.12 3.49
C PRO A 124 2.99 19.38 2.25
N THR A 125 3.49 20.12 1.26
CA THR A 125 4.03 19.56 0.00
C THR A 125 5.56 19.60 -0.08
N ASP A 126 6.20 20.16 0.93
CA ASP A 126 7.66 20.30 0.95
C ASP A 126 8.36 18.95 0.97
N THR A 127 9.55 18.93 0.35
CA THR A 127 10.46 17.78 0.37
C THR A 127 11.81 18.30 0.85
N PRO A 128 12.06 18.26 2.16
CA PRO A 128 13.31 18.77 2.72
C PRO A 128 14.48 17.87 2.34
N LEU A 129 15.65 18.45 2.15
CA LEU A 129 16.90 17.71 2.15
C LEU A 129 17.20 17.29 3.58
N VAL A 130 17.18 15.98 3.84
CA VAL A 130 17.36 15.41 5.18
C VAL A 130 18.71 14.69 5.29
N GLY A 131 19.15 14.48 6.53
CA GLY A 131 20.46 13.89 6.78
C GLY A 131 21.59 14.77 6.22
N GLU A 132 22.44 14.19 5.43
CA GLU A 132 23.54 14.89 4.74
C GLU A 132 23.24 15.09 3.24
N ALA A 133 21.99 14.92 2.82
CA ALA A 133 21.61 15.01 1.43
C ALA A 133 21.92 16.38 0.81
N VAL A 134 22.53 16.36 -0.35
CA VAL A 134 22.81 17.56 -1.17
C VAL A 134 21.82 17.64 -2.33
N MET A 135 21.52 18.85 -2.76
CA MET A 135 20.66 19.04 -3.93
C MET A 135 21.38 18.62 -5.19
N LEU A 136 20.85 17.60 -5.85
CA LEU A 136 21.27 17.18 -7.18
C LEU A 136 20.18 17.49 -8.21
N ARG A 137 20.54 17.67 -9.47
CA ARG A 137 19.60 17.79 -10.59
C ARG A 137 18.46 18.79 -10.33
N PRO A 138 18.78 20.08 -10.16
CA PRO A 138 17.76 21.12 -9.94
C PRO A 138 16.68 21.15 -11.03
N ASP A 139 17.01 20.74 -12.25
CA ASP A 139 16.09 20.59 -13.37
C ASP A 139 14.96 19.58 -13.08
N LEU A 140 15.26 18.46 -12.39
CA LEU A 140 14.25 17.47 -11.99
C LEU A 140 13.36 17.99 -10.86
N TRP A 141 13.91 18.76 -9.94
CA TRP A 141 13.14 19.45 -8.90
C TRP A 141 12.15 20.46 -9.49
N GLU A 142 12.59 21.23 -10.48
CA GLU A 142 11.71 22.17 -11.20
C GLU A 142 10.61 21.42 -11.95
N ARG A 143 10.94 20.31 -12.60
CA ARG A 143 9.96 19.47 -13.29
C ARG A 143 8.92 18.90 -12.32
N ALA A 144 9.33 18.38 -11.17
CA ALA A 144 8.42 17.88 -10.13
C ALA A 144 7.47 19.00 -9.64
N ARG A 145 8.02 20.20 -9.43
CA ARG A 145 7.22 21.37 -9.04
C ARG A 145 6.22 21.77 -10.12
N ALA A 146 6.63 21.80 -11.38
CA ALA A 146 5.76 22.13 -12.51
C ALA A 146 4.60 21.14 -12.63
N LEU A 147 4.88 19.83 -12.50
CA LEU A 147 3.86 18.79 -12.53
C LEU A 147 2.77 18.98 -11.46
N ARG A 148 3.13 19.44 -10.26
CA ARG A 148 2.13 19.73 -9.21
C ARG A 148 1.13 20.82 -9.57
N GLY A 149 1.48 21.70 -10.49
CA GLY A 149 0.59 22.75 -11.01
C GLY A 149 -0.24 22.36 -12.23
N GLU A 150 -0.03 21.16 -12.79
CA GLU A 150 -0.73 20.72 -14.00
C GLU A 150 -2.14 20.17 -13.71
N GLU A 151 -3.10 20.43 -14.60
CA GLU A 151 -4.48 19.94 -14.50
C GLU A 151 -4.55 18.39 -14.36
N GLY A 152 -3.61 17.67 -14.97
CA GLY A 152 -3.51 16.22 -14.91
C GLY A 152 -2.76 15.67 -13.68
N PHE A 153 -2.33 16.52 -12.74
CA PHE A 153 -1.50 16.11 -11.61
C PHE A 153 -2.09 14.98 -10.78
N GLN A 154 -3.38 14.91 -10.62
CA GLN A 154 -4.05 13.83 -9.88
C GLN A 154 -3.71 12.41 -10.36
N CYS A 155 -3.31 12.25 -11.63
CA CYS A 155 -2.84 10.98 -12.19
C CYS A 155 -1.32 10.78 -12.03
N ALA A 156 -0.57 11.87 -11.92
CA ALA A 156 0.88 11.89 -11.77
C ALA A 156 1.36 11.94 -10.31
N ALA A 157 0.43 12.12 -9.38
CA ALA A 157 0.70 12.49 -7.99
C ALA A 157 1.65 11.52 -7.27
N GLN A 158 1.41 10.23 -7.38
CA GLN A 158 2.23 9.18 -6.76
C GLN A 158 3.68 9.22 -7.27
N LYS A 159 3.85 9.23 -8.59
CA LYS A 159 5.18 9.20 -9.20
C LYS A 159 5.98 10.48 -8.94
N THR A 160 5.28 11.62 -8.93
CA THR A 160 5.92 12.91 -8.59
C THR A 160 6.39 12.90 -7.14
N ALA A 161 5.56 12.45 -6.20
CA ALA A 161 5.90 12.36 -4.78
C ALA A 161 7.13 11.47 -4.54
N CYS A 162 7.15 10.28 -5.15
CA CYS A 162 8.28 9.35 -5.01
C CYS A 162 9.54 9.87 -5.70
N ALA A 163 9.42 10.54 -6.86
CA ALA A 163 10.58 11.13 -7.53
C ALA A 163 11.26 12.20 -6.68
N GLU A 164 10.50 13.04 -5.99
CA GLU A 164 11.05 14.03 -5.06
C GLU A 164 11.83 13.38 -3.92
N VAL A 165 11.31 12.29 -3.35
CA VAL A 165 12.00 11.53 -2.29
C VAL A 165 13.25 10.85 -2.82
N GLU A 166 13.21 10.27 -4.02
CA GLU A 166 14.39 9.67 -4.65
C GLU A 166 15.49 10.70 -4.99
N LEU A 167 15.13 11.94 -5.27
CA LEU A 167 16.12 13.01 -5.45
C LEU A 167 16.84 13.34 -4.13
N VAL A 168 16.15 13.30 -2.99
CA VAL A 168 16.79 13.45 -1.68
C VAL A 168 17.67 12.24 -1.37
N HIS A 169 17.17 11.04 -1.65
CA HIS A 169 17.94 9.80 -1.50
C HIS A 169 19.24 9.83 -2.35
N ALA A 170 19.13 10.24 -3.61
CA ALA A 170 20.30 10.45 -4.47
C ALA A 170 21.30 11.45 -3.87
N GLY A 171 20.80 12.52 -3.26
CA GLY A 171 21.61 13.51 -2.58
C GLY A 171 22.38 12.95 -1.38
N ASN A 172 21.76 12.07 -0.60
CA ASN A 172 22.40 11.35 0.51
C ASN A 172 23.51 10.42 -0.01
N GLU A 173 23.21 9.61 -1.00
CA GLU A 173 24.17 8.70 -1.61
C GLU A 173 25.35 9.44 -2.25
N HIS A 174 25.09 10.63 -2.81
CA HIS A 174 26.16 11.48 -3.34
C HIS A 174 27.05 12.03 -2.21
N ALA A 175 26.49 12.44 -1.11
CA ALA A 175 27.29 12.93 0.03
C ALA A 175 28.19 11.83 0.60
N GLN A 176 27.71 10.58 0.61
CA GLN A 176 28.47 9.44 1.12
C GLN A 176 29.51 8.90 0.13
N GLN A 177 29.14 8.66 -1.12
CA GLN A 177 29.93 7.90 -2.10
C GLN A 177 29.96 8.53 -3.50
N GLN A 178 29.64 9.79 -3.62
CA GLN A 178 29.69 10.56 -4.85
C GLN A 178 28.74 10.03 -5.94
N TRP A 179 28.97 10.43 -7.18
CA TRP A 179 28.11 10.12 -8.32
C TRP A 179 27.86 8.62 -8.54
N ARG A 180 28.84 7.79 -8.22
CA ARG A 180 28.71 6.34 -8.42
C ARG A 180 27.50 5.74 -7.71
N HIS A 181 27.23 6.17 -6.49
CA HIS A 181 26.11 5.71 -5.69
C HIS A 181 24.82 6.52 -5.95
N ALA A 182 24.92 7.80 -6.22
CA ALA A 182 23.79 8.65 -6.52
C ALA A 182 23.10 8.30 -7.84
N LYS A 183 23.85 7.84 -8.86
CA LYS A 183 23.36 7.62 -10.23
C LYS A 183 22.09 6.75 -10.31
N PRO A 184 21.95 5.58 -9.66
CA PRO A 184 20.76 4.76 -9.76
C PRO A 184 19.49 5.49 -9.29
N TYR A 185 19.59 6.31 -8.25
CA TYR A 185 18.46 7.03 -7.67
C TYR A 185 18.09 8.27 -8.49
N VAL A 186 19.09 8.93 -9.09
CA VAL A 186 18.86 9.96 -10.11
C VAL A 186 18.11 9.36 -11.30
N GLN A 187 18.54 8.20 -11.80
CA GLN A 187 17.87 7.49 -12.90
C GLN A 187 16.42 7.17 -12.53
N LYS A 188 16.18 6.64 -11.32
CA LYS A 188 14.85 6.33 -10.82
C LYS A 188 13.96 7.58 -10.78
N ALA A 189 14.49 8.72 -10.32
CA ALA A 189 13.77 9.98 -10.31
C ALA A 189 13.44 10.47 -11.73
N GLU A 190 14.38 10.36 -12.68
CA GLU A 190 14.16 10.68 -14.10
C GLU A 190 13.02 9.84 -14.69
N ASP A 191 13.04 8.53 -14.46
CA ASP A 191 12.05 7.60 -14.98
C ASP A 191 10.67 7.85 -14.36
N LEU A 192 10.60 8.10 -13.05
CA LEU A 192 9.36 8.44 -12.36
C LEU A 192 8.76 9.75 -12.90
N LEU A 193 9.56 10.79 -13.10
CA LEU A 193 9.09 12.07 -13.65
C LEU A 193 8.71 11.97 -15.13
N ALA A 194 9.37 11.12 -15.91
CA ALA A 194 8.97 10.85 -17.28
C ALA A 194 7.60 10.18 -17.35
N GLN A 195 7.37 9.17 -16.50
CA GLN A 195 6.07 8.50 -16.38
C GLN A 195 4.99 9.44 -15.84
N ALA A 196 5.31 10.23 -14.80
CA ALA A 196 4.40 11.23 -14.23
C ALA A 196 3.92 12.23 -15.29
N SER A 197 4.85 12.74 -16.11
CA SER A 197 4.48 13.67 -17.20
C SER A 197 3.55 13.02 -18.23
N SER A 198 3.80 11.76 -18.59
CA SER A 198 2.95 11.01 -19.50
C SER A 198 1.56 10.78 -18.93
N GLU A 199 1.48 10.42 -17.64
CA GLU A 199 0.21 10.19 -16.93
C GLU A 199 -0.59 11.50 -16.76
N ALA A 200 0.07 12.61 -16.42
CA ALA A 200 -0.58 13.92 -16.37
C ALA A 200 -1.16 14.33 -17.73
N ALA A 201 -0.39 14.14 -18.80
CA ALA A 201 -0.83 14.45 -20.15
C ALA A 201 -2.04 13.59 -20.58
N SER A 202 -1.98 12.29 -20.28
CA SER A 202 -3.08 11.35 -20.56
C SER A 202 -4.34 11.67 -19.76
N CYS A 203 -4.18 12.05 -18.49
CA CYS A 203 -5.25 12.48 -17.61
C CYS A 203 -5.95 13.76 -18.12
N ARG A 204 -5.17 14.72 -18.61
CA ARG A 204 -5.66 15.96 -19.26
C ARG A 204 -6.43 15.66 -20.54
N ALA A 205 -5.88 14.79 -21.40
CA ALA A 205 -6.53 14.38 -22.64
C ALA A 205 -7.89 13.70 -22.39
N ALA A 206 -8.00 12.95 -21.29
CA ALA A 206 -9.28 12.37 -20.86
C ALA A 206 -10.26 13.39 -20.27
N ALA A 207 -9.76 14.53 -19.75
CA ALA A 207 -10.57 15.61 -19.17
C ALA A 207 -11.07 16.64 -20.19
N VAL A 208 -10.47 16.72 -21.39
CA VAL A 208 -10.99 17.57 -22.48
C VAL A 208 -12.21 16.89 -23.09
N PRO A 209 -13.43 17.41 -22.89
CA PRO A 209 -14.59 16.81 -23.54
C PRO A 209 -14.45 16.99 -25.06
N ALA A 210 -14.31 15.91 -25.79
CA ALA A 210 -14.73 15.91 -27.18
C ALA A 210 -16.18 16.40 -27.17
N VAL A 211 -16.49 17.44 -27.93
CA VAL A 211 -17.86 17.94 -28.09
C VAL A 211 -18.63 16.84 -28.79
N VAL A 212 -19.15 15.92 -28.01
CA VAL A 212 -20.17 14.94 -28.42
C VAL A 212 -21.43 15.33 -27.67
N PRO A 213 -22.62 15.29 -28.32
CA PRO A 213 -23.86 15.69 -27.67
C PRO A 213 -24.04 14.89 -26.37
N ALA A 214 -24.55 15.59 -25.34
CA ALA A 214 -24.65 15.10 -23.96
C ALA A 214 -25.24 13.69 -23.85
N THR A 215 -24.37 12.68 -23.87
CA THR A 215 -24.65 11.39 -23.29
C THR A 215 -24.08 11.39 -21.88
N VAL A 216 -24.90 11.09 -20.90
CA VAL A 216 -24.57 10.99 -19.47
C VAL A 216 -23.24 10.23 -19.34
N ALA A 217 -22.20 10.88 -18.77
CA ALA A 217 -20.89 10.28 -18.57
C ALA A 217 -21.02 9.14 -17.56
N VAL A 218 -21.14 7.91 -18.06
CA VAL A 218 -21.16 6.69 -17.25
C VAL A 218 -19.74 6.48 -16.73
N ARG A 219 -19.53 6.63 -15.41
CA ARG A 219 -18.24 6.32 -14.78
C ARG A 219 -17.97 4.82 -14.90
N GLN A 220 -16.98 4.45 -15.71
CA GLN A 220 -16.51 3.07 -15.78
C GLN A 220 -15.56 2.81 -14.61
N ASN A 221 -15.88 1.82 -13.80
CA ASN A 221 -15.02 1.36 -12.71
C ASN A 221 -14.40 0.03 -13.11
N TRP A 222 -13.10 -0.11 -12.84
CA TRP A 222 -12.35 -1.34 -13.05
C TRP A 222 -11.96 -1.93 -11.71
N PHE A 223 -12.11 -3.22 -11.54
CA PHE A 223 -11.52 -3.97 -10.43
C PHE A 223 -11.08 -5.34 -10.92
N GLY A 224 -10.07 -5.88 -10.27
CA GLY A 224 -9.54 -7.19 -10.59
C GLY A 224 -9.23 -7.99 -9.34
N VAL A 225 -9.28 -9.30 -9.50
CA VAL A 225 -8.77 -10.27 -8.52
C VAL A 225 -7.97 -11.35 -9.25
N GLU A 226 -6.98 -11.89 -8.54
CA GLU A 226 -6.21 -13.04 -9.04
C GLU A 226 -6.66 -14.31 -8.34
N VAL A 227 -7.09 -15.28 -9.12
CA VAL A 227 -7.53 -16.59 -8.62
C VAL A 227 -6.41 -17.61 -8.78
N VAL A 228 -5.72 -17.92 -7.71
CA VAL A 228 -4.54 -18.79 -7.69
C VAL A 228 -4.92 -20.24 -7.40
N PHE A 229 -4.31 -21.17 -8.13
CA PHE A 229 -4.57 -22.60 -8.06
C PHE A 229 -3.41 -23.40 -7.44
N ALA A 230 -3.73 -24.55 -6.86
CA ALA A 230 -2.74 -25.53 -6.48
C ALA A 230 -1.96 -26.06 -7.69
N PHE A 231 -0.76 -26.63 -7.44
CA PHE A 231 0.08 -27.17 -8.50
C PHE A 231 -0.63 -28.27 -9.26
N ASP A 232 -0.59 -28.20 -10.58
CA ASP A 232 -1.17 -29.19 -11.50
C ASP A 232 -2.68 -29.44 -11.29
N ARG A 233 -3.41 -28.42 -10.81
CA ARG A 233 -4.82 -28.47 -10.47
C ARG A 233 -5.60 -27.35 -11.15
N HIS A 234 -6.92 -27.60 -11.32
CA HIS A 234 -7.81 -26.64 -11.97
C HIS A 234 -9.24 -26.61 -11.39
N GLY A 235 -9.60 -27.51 -10.48
CA GLY A 235 -10.96 -27.60 -9.92
C GLY A 235 -11.27 -26.48 -8.90
N VAL A 236 -12.54 -26.29 -8.57
CA VAL A 236 -13.00 -25.29 -7.59
C VAL A 236 -12.35 -25.52 -6.21
N ALA A 237 -12.22 -26.79 -5.81
CA ALA A 237 -11.59 -27.16 -4.53
C ALA A 237 -10.06 -26.92 -4.53
N ASP A 238 -9.46 -26.72 -5.70
CA ASP A 238 -8.02 -26.50 -5.87
C ASP A 238 -7.65 -25.01 -5.88
N ILE A 239 -8.64 -24.12 -5.83
CA ILE A 239 -8.45 -22.68 -5.66
C ILE A 239 -7.91 -22.43 -4.25
N ARG A 240 -6.85 -21.64 -4.12
CA ARG A 240 -6.26 -21.28 -2.83
C ARG A 240 -7.29 -20.54 -1.97
N PRO A 241 -7.36 -20.78 -0.64
CA PRO A 241 -8.40 -20.21 0.22
C PRO A 241 -8.51 -18.70 0.15
N ALA A 242 -7.37 -18.00 0.13
CA ALA A 242 -7.35 -16.53 0.00
C ALA A 242 -7.99 -16.05 -1.31
N SER A 243 -7.66 -16.69 -2.45
CA SER A 243 -8.24 -16.35 -3.75
C SER A 243 -9.72 -16.71 -3.83
N ARG A 244 -10.15 -17.76 -3.13
CA ARG A 244 -11.57 -18.11 -3.01
C ARG A 244 -12.32 -17.00 -2.29
N ALA A 245 -11.82 -16.54 -1.16
CA ALA A 245 -12.43 -15.45 -0.40
C ALA A 245 -12.50 -14.13 -1.21
N GLN A 246 -11.47 -13.84 -2.02
CA GLN A 246 -11.47 -12.67 -2.90
C GLN A 246 -12.52 -12.78 -4.02
N LEU A 247 -12.71 -13.96 -4.59
CA LEU A 247 -13.73 -14.20 -5.62
C LEU A 247 -15.16 -14.07 -5.05
N ASP A 248 -15.40 -14.61 -3.87
CA ASP A 248 -16.67 -14.48 -3.15
C ASP A 248 -16.94 -13.00 -2.80
N ALA A 249 -15.94 -12.28 -2.28
CA ALA A 249 -16.05 -10.84 -1.98
C ALA A 249 -16.30 -9.99 -3.23
N LEU A 250 -15.70 -10.33 -4.37
CA LEU A 250 -15.98 -9.68 -5.65
C LEU A 250 -17.44 -9.85 -6.03
N ALA A 251 -17.96 -11.07 -5.98
CA ALA A 251 -19.35 -11.36 -6.33
C ALA A 251 -20.35 -10.64 -5.41
N GLU A 252 -20.08 -10.60 -4.11
CA GLU A 252 -20.91 -9.87 -3.15
C GLU A 252 -20.84 -8.35 -3.38
N ARG A 253 -19.68 -7.80 -3.74
CA ARG A 253 -19.55 -6.40 -4.10
C ARG A 253 -20.38 -6.03 -5.32
N LEU A 254 -20.34 -6.86 -6.38
CA LEU A 254 -21.12 -6.63 -7.60
C LEU A 254 -22.64 -6.60 -7.31
N LYS A 255 -23.11 -7.42 -6.37
CA LYS A 255 -24.53 -7.45 -5.96
C LYS A 255 -24.91 -6.25 -5.10
N ARG A 256 -24.10 -5.94 -4.09
CA ARG A 256 -24.41 -4.93 -3.07
C ARG A 256 -24.41 -3.52 -3.64
N ASP A 257 -23.43 -3.19 -4.48
CA ASP A 257 -23.21 -1.83 -4.96
C ASP A 257 -24.12 -1.45 -6.15
N GLY A 258 -25.03 -2.35 -6.55
CA GLY A 258 -25.97 -2.15 -7.67
C GLY A 258 -25.26 -1.87 -9.00
N LEU A 259 -24.00 -2.28 -9.13
CA LEU A 259 -23.17 -2.01 -10.30
C LEU A 259 -23.65 -2.81 -11.51
N VAL A 260 -23.77 -2.14 -12.65
CA VAL A 260 -24.05 -2.81 -13.91
C VAL A 260 -22.76 -3.35 -14.48
N VAL A 261 -22.59 -4.68 -14.49
CA VAL A 261 -21.44 -5.33 -15.13
C VAL A 261 -21.53 -5.17 -16.64
N GLU A 262 -20.53 -4.54 -17.24
CA GLU A 262 -20.40 -4.41 -18.70
C GLU A 262 -19.67 -5.60 -19.31
N SER A 263 -18.51 -5.95 -18.74
CA SER A 263 -17.75 -7.15 -19.12
C SER A 263 -16.91 -7.67 -17.95
N ILE A 264 -16.62 -8.95 -18.00
CA ILE A 264 -15.60 -9.61 -17.18
C ILE A 264 -14.65 -10.32 -18.13
N ASP A 265 -13.39 -9.97 -18.06
CA ASP A 265 -12.34 -10.59 -18.85
C ASP A 265 -11.55 -11.54 -17.95
N LEU A 266 -11.47 -12.82 -18.31
CA LEU A 266 -10.76 -13.88 -17.63
C LEU A 266 -9.56 -14.31 -18.44
N VAL A 267 -8.35 -14.19 -17.87
CA VAL A 267 -7.12 -14.64 -18.54
C VAL A 267 -6.44 -15.72 -17.69
N GLY A 268 -6.36 -16.93 -18.22
CA GLY A 268 -5.78 -18.08 -17.52
C GLY A 268 -4.31 -18.29 -17.81
N HIS A 269 -3.59 -18.68 -16.77
CA HIS A 269 -2.15 -18.92 -16.81
C HIS A 269 -1.77 -20.23 -16.12
N ALA A 270 -0.64 -20.79 -16.54
CA ALA A 270 0.02 -21.91 -15.88
C ALA A 270 1.46 -21.54 -15.53
N ASP A 271 2.08 -22.26 -14.64
CA ASP A 271 3.52 -22.20 -14.49
C ASP A 271 4.22 -23.04 -15.57
N ARG A 272 5.52 -22.84 -15.75
CA ARG A 272 6.31 -23.57 -16.74
C ARG A 272 6.52 -25.06 -16.45
N LEU A 273 6.13 -25.53 -15.27
CA LEU A 273 6.28 -26.93 -14.91
C LEU A 273 5.19 -27.75 -15.61
N ASN A 274 5.64 -28.74 -16.36
CA ASN A 274 4.78 -29.61 -17.13
C ASN A 274 4.91 -31.04 -16.59
N SER A 275 3.85 -31.56 -15.98
CA SER A 275 3.85 -32.90 -15.38
C SER A 275 3.77 -34.03 -16.42
N THR A 276 3.38 -33.73 -17.63
CA THR A 276 3.12 -34.74 -18.70
C THR A 276 4.16 -34.74 -19.82
N GLY A 277 4.93 -33.63 -19.97
CA GLY A 277 5.87 -33.44 -21.08
C GLY A 277 5.21 -33.08 -22.41
N SER A 278 3.84 -32.96 -22.49
CA SER A 278 3.13 -32.54 -23.70
C SER A 278 3.25 -31.06 -23.94
N GLY A 279 3.60 -30.60 -25.14
CA GLY A 279 3.85 -29.18 -25.46
C GLY A 279 2.64 -28.26 -25.30
N ASP A 280 1.41 -28.83 -25.34
CA ASP A 280 0.15 -28.08 -25.20
C ASP A 280 -0.49 -28.23 -23.80
N TYR A 281 0.20 -28.90 -22.86
CA TYR A 281 -0.34 -29.22 -21.55
C TYR A 281 -0.69 -27.94 -20.74
N ASN A 282 0.22 -26.99 -20.65
CA ASN A 282 0.01 -25.76 -19.91
C ASN A 282 -1.08 -24.88 -20.54
N GLN A 283 -1.20 -24.91 -21.86
CA GLN A 283 -2.31 -24.26 -22.57
C GLN A 283 -3.66 -24.86 -22.13
N ARG A 284 -3.83 -26.19 -22.21
CA ARG A 284 -5.05 -26.86 -21.76
C ARG A 284 -5.32 -26.71 -20.27
N LEU A 285 -4.30 -26.67 -19.44
CA LEU A 285 -4.45 -26.45 -18.00
C LEU A 285 -4.98 -25.03 -17.70
N SER A 286 -4.46 -24.04 -18.41
CA SER A 286 -4.95 -22.66 -18.28
C SER A 286 -6.39 -22.50 -18.78
N GLU A 287 -6.78 -23.16 -19.86
CA GLU A 287 -8.17 -23.22 -20.35
C GLU A 287 -9.12 -23.81 -19.29
N LYS A 288 -8.74 -24.91 -18.65
CA LYS A 288 -9.55 -25.56 -17.61
C LYS A 288 -9.69 -24.64 -16.37
N ARG A 289 -8.65 -23.92 -16.00
CA ARG A 289 -8.71 -22.94 -14.88
C ARG A 289 -9.67 -21.80 -15.20
N VAL A 290 -9.58 -21.24 -16.39
CA VAL A 290 -10.51 -20.20 -16.85
C VAL A 290 -11.95 -20.69 -16.83
N ALA A 291 -12.21 -21.90 -17.35
CA ALA A 291 -13.55 -22.51 -17.33
C ALA A 291 -14.06 -22.63 -15.88
N THR A 292 -13.23 -23.11 -14.96
CA THR A 292 -13.60 -23.23 -13.54
C THR A 292 -13.97 -21.88 -12.91
N VAL A 293 -13.19 -20.83 -13.15
CA VAL A 293 -13.48 -19.49 -12.60
C VAL A 293 -14.73 -18.90 -13.25
N ARG A 294 -14.92 -19.09 -14.56
CA ARG A 294 -16.13 -18.68 -15.28
C ARG A 294 -17.37 -19.33 -14.68
N ASP A 295 -17.35 -20.65 -14.54
CA ASP A 295 -18.49 -21.39 -14.01
C ASP A 295 -18.81 -21.01 -12.58
N GLU A 296 -17.80 -20.70 -11.78
CA GLU A 296 -17.96 -20.23 -10.41
C GLU A 296 -18.58 -18.82 -10.36
N LEU A 297 -18.14 -17.89 -11.22
CA LEU A 297 -18.74 -16.55 -11.33
C LEU A 297 -20.22 -16.64 -11.77
N VAL A 298 -20.54 -17.54 -12.70
CA VAL A 298 -21.93 -17.79 -13.12
C VAL A 298 -22.76 -18.36 -11.96
N ARG A 299 -22.20 -19.30 -11.19
CA ARG A 299 -22.84 -19.82 -9.97
C ARG A 299 -23.10 -18.73 -8.94
N LEU A 300 -22.20 -17.75 -8.84
CA LEU A 300 -22.32 -16.59 -7.96
C LEU A 300 -23.28 -15.51 -8.51
N GLY A 301 -23.87 -15.72 -9.68
CA GLY A 301 -24.93 -14.88 -10.24
C GLY A 301 -24.48 -13.89 -11.33
N VAL A 302 -23.27 -14.05 -11.86
CA VAL A 302 -22.79 -13.24 -12.98
C VAL A 302 -23.39 -13.76 -14.31
N ASP A 303 -23.85 -12.84 -15.14
CA ASP A 303 -24.37 -13.16 -16.48
C ASP A 303 -23.24 -13.75 -17.36
N PRO A 304 -23.38 -14.99 -17.86
CA PRO A 304 -22.36 -15.63 -18.68
C PRO A 304 -22.08 -14.89 -19.99
N GLN A 305 -23.02 -14.12 -20.51
CA GLN A 305 -22.83 -13.32 -21.73
C GLN A 305 -21.88 -12.10 -21.52
N ARG A 306 -21.62 -11.75 -20.27
CA ARG A 306 -20.68 -10.68 -19.91
C ARG A 306 -19.26 -11.19 -19.72
N ILE A 307 -19.04 -12.50 -19.71
CA ILE A 307 -17.74 -13.12 -19.44
C ILE A 307 -17.02 -13.48 -20.73
N ARG A 308 -15.83 -12.92 -20.91
CA ARG A 308 -14.88 -13.27 -21.97
C ARG A 308 -13.76 -14.09 -21.36
N THR A 309 -13.23 -15.04 -22.11
CA THR A 309 -12.20 -15.97 -21.65
C THR A 309 -11.03 -16.02 -22.61
N GLU A 310 -9.82 -16.00 -22.06
CA GLU A 310 -8.57 -16.20 -22.78
C GLU A 310 -7.68 -17.14 -21.96
N ALA A 311 -6.88 -17.98 -22.62
CA ALA A 311 -5.90 -18.83 -21.95
C ALA A 311 -4.53 -18.65 -22.61
N ARG A 312 -3.50 -18.43 -21.81
CA ARG A 312 -2.13 -18.09 -22.27
C ARG A 312 -1.08 -19.13 -21.91
N GLY A 313 -1.50 -20.25 -21.34
CA GLY A 313 -0.55 -21.28 -20.91
C GLY A 313 0.48 -20.72 -19.93
N ASP A 314 1.74 -21.00 -20.17
CA ASP A 314 2.91 -20.49 -19.44
C ASP A 314 3.63 -19.34 -20.16
N GLY A 315 3.03 -18.76 -21.20
CA GLY A 315 3.65 -17.75 -22.04
C GLY A 315 3.82 -16.35 -21.38
N THR A 316 3.14 -16.08 -20.25
CA THR A 316 3.17 -14.78 -19.57
C THR A 316 3.37 -14.93 -18.07
N PRO A 317 4.57 -15.36 -17.63
CA PRO A 317 4.88 -15.50 -16.20
C PRO A 317 4.94 -14.12 -15.52
N VAL A 318 4.51 -14.06 -14.25
CA VAL A 318 4.68 -12.88 -13.37
C VAL A 318 5.87 -13.04 -12.44
N VAL A 319 6.32 -14.27 -12.22
CA VAL A 319 7.57 -14.57 -11.51
C VAL A 319 8.38 -15.56 -12.33
N ASP A 320 9.68 -15.32 -12.37
CA ASP A 320 10.65 -16.26 -12.93
C ASP A 320 11.56 -16.75 -11.80
N CYS A 321 11.45 -18.06 -11.51
CA CYS A 321 12.19 -18.70 -10.44
C CYS A 321 13.36 -19.49 -11.03
N ASP A 322 14.59 -19.09 -10.73
CA ASP A 322 15.76 -19.91 -11.07
C ASP A 322 15.71 -21.22 -10.26
N GLY A 323 15.50 -22.33 -10.94
CA GLY A 323 15.40 -23.66 -10.30
C GLY A 323 16.71 -24.21 -9.73
N ARG A 324 17.85 -23.49 -9.94
CA ARG A 324 19.16 -23.94 -9.44
C ARG A 324 19.20 -23.93 -7.92
N GLY A 325 19.47 -25.09 -7.33
CA GLY A 325 19.57 -25.25 -5.88
C GLY A 325 18.24 -25.34 -5.12
N LEU A 326 17.10 -25.20 -5.80
CA LEU A 326 15.79 -25.36 -5.18
C LEU A 326 15.34 -26.83 -5.19
N SER A 327 14.74 -27.29 -4.10
CA SER A 327 13.96 -28.52 -4.14
C SER A 327 12.74 -28.35 -5.06
N ARG A 328 12.21 -29.48 -5.57
CA ARG A 328 10.99 -29.44 -6.40
C ARG A 328 9.82 -28.74 -5.71
N ALA A 329 9.66 -28.95 -4.41
CA ALA A 329 8.61 -28.30 -3.63
C ALA A 329 8.85 -26.78 -3.51
N ALA A 330 10.08 -26.35 -3.26
CA ALA A 330 10.43 -24.94 -3.20
C ALA A 330 10.24 -24.23 -4.55
N LEU A 331 10.59 -24.90 -5.66
CA LEU A 331 10.37 -24.36 -6.99
C LEU A 331 8.85 -24.25 -7.30
N GLN A 332 8.05 -25.24 -6.94
CA GLN A 332 6.61 -25.18 -7.08
C GLN A 332 6.00 -24.03 -6.27
N GLU A 333 6.47 -23.77 -5.06
CA GLU A 333 5.98 -22.66 -4.24
C GLU A 333 6.42 -21.31 -4.81
N CYS A 334 7.65 -21.18 -5.25
CA CYS A 334 8.15 -19.96 -5.91
C CYS A 334 7.31 -19.61 -7.15
N LEU A 335 6.96 -20.61 -7.96
CA LEU A 335 6.15 -20.43 -9.19
C LEU A 335 4.64 -20.30 -8.92
N LEU A 336 4.20 -20.31 -7.66
CA LEU A 336 2.77 -20.23 -7.30
C LEU A 336 2.03 -19.07 -7.98
N PRO A 337 2.56 -17.83 -8.05
CA PRO A 337 1.84 -16.72 -8.67
C PRO A 337 1.55 -16.91 -10.17
N ASN A 338 2.27 -17.79 -10.86
CA ASN A 338 2.03 -18.08 -12.26
C ASN A 338 0.81 -19.00 -12.51
N ARG A 339 0.31 -19.66 -11.46
CA ARG A 339 -0.85 -20.58 -11.54
C ARG A 339 -2.14 -19.83 -11.22
N ARG A 340 -2.51 -18.89 -12.07
CA ARG A 340 -3.61 -17.97 -11.79
C ARG A 340 -4.61 -17.83 -12.93
N VAL A 341 -5.74 -17.26 -12.60
CA VAL A 341 -6.67 -16.64 -13.54
C VAL A 341 -6.82 -15.19 -13.13
N ASP A 342 -6.47 -14.27 -13.99
CA ASP A 342 -6.70 -12.85 -13.82
C ASP A 342 -8.17 -12.56 -14.14
N VAL A 343 -8.91 -12.00 -13.21
CA VAL A 343 -10.31 -11.60 -13.35
C VAL A 343 -10.35 -10.08 -13.38
N GLN A 344 -10.71 -9.50 -14.53
CA GLN A 344 -10.87 -8.05 -14.69
C GLN A 344 -12.34 -7.72 -14.95
N VAL A 345 -12.95 -6.94 -14.08
CA VAL A 345 -14.35 -6.55 -14.15
C VAL A 345 -14.47 -5.10 -14.56
N ARG A 346 -15.23 -4.84 -15.60
CA ARG A 346 -15.66 -3.51 -16.02
C ARG A 346 -17.11 -3.31 -15.61
N THR A 347 -17.37 -2.23 -14.90
CA THR A 347 -18.73 -1.86 -14.51
C THR A 347 -18.99 -0.40 -14.85
N ARG A 348 -20.28 -0.06 -14.88
CA ARG A 348 -20.76 1.31 -14.88
C ARG A 348 -21.64 1.56 -13.67
N SER A 349 -21.63 2.80 -13.18
CA SER A 349 -22.63 3.23 -12.20
C SER A 349 -24.02 3.24 -12.86
N PRO A 350 -25.08 2.92 -12.11
CA PRO A 350 -26.45 2.98 -12.61
C PRO A 350 -26.86 4.37 -13.05
#